data_0e3be96a02773ad68d208b406ae5794c
#
_entry.id   0e3be96a02773ad68d208b406ae5794c
#
_cell.length_a   1.000
_cell.length_b   1.000
_cell.length_c   1.000
_cell.angle_alpha   90.00
_cell.angle_beta   90.00
_cell.angle_gamma   90.00
#
_symmetry.space_group_name_H-M   'P 1'
#
loop_
_entity.id
_entity.type
_entity.pdbx_description
1 polymer ?
#
loop_
_entity_poly.entity_id
_entity_poly.type
_entity_poly.pdbx_seq_one_letter_code
_entity_poly.pdbx_strand_id
1 'polypeptide(L)'
;MSGETATGDVNKIVMLTSTATRPNGSNRKVKAYIGRSTWAPPGTVYLPGASTNISEQFNGNGFLVSGKDTNQWGAVGSGSASPILGIATSVPASTTEVTSTLGSSKYSLVTGLGSNPSVNTATTLDVAQLATDLINSNVSVLNLQADDYSTLDFGTSATNPKIVHIQGDSHVKCGSGNHPTAVGYGVLIVDGNLTTTGLFRWDGIVIVRGTSVSISGGGSGGSTIWGTLLAKQPASSSSMALTIAGSSNVTYSSQAIKTVTDKWPSAFSTNSRIIAWNEMM
;
A
#
# COMPACT_ATOMS: atom_id res chain seq x y z
N MET A 1 32.08 -7.36 10.06
CA MET A 1 30.69 -7.14 10.51
C MET A 1 30.70 -7.22 12.05
N SER A 2 31.05 -6.12 12.67
CA SER A 2 31.07 -5.99 14.12
C SER A 2 29.98 -4.97 14.48
N GLY A 3 29.01 -5.38 15.30
CA GLY A 3 28.07 -4.45 15.92
C GLY A 3 26.58 -4.70 15.72
N GLU A 4 26.16 -5.76 15.06
CA GLU A 4 24.72 -6.11 14.99
C GLU A 4 24.31 -6.98 16.18
N THR A 5 23.44 -6.44 17.02
CA THR A 5 22.73 -7.21 18.06
C THR A 5 21.40 -7.72 17.49
N ALA A 6 20.84 -8.80 18.07
CA ALA A 6 19.57 -9.39 17.62
C ALA A 6 18.38 -8.41 17.58
N THR A 7 18.51 -7.23 18.20
CA THR A 7 17.52 -6.16 18.24
C THR A 7 17.82 -5.01 17.26
N GLY A 8 18.95 -5.05 16.53
CA GLY A 8 19.41 -3.98 15.64
C GLY A 8 19.81 -4.47 14.25
N ASP A 9 19.07 -5.45 13.68
CA ASP A 9 19.30 -5.93 12.31
C ASP A 9 18.92 -4.85 11.28
N VAL A 10 19.91 -4.05 10.90
CA VAL A 10 19.78 -2.92 9.97
C VAL A 10 19.76 -3.40 8.51
N ASN A 11 20.37 -4.56 8.23
CA ASN A 11 20.54 -5.07 6.86
C ASN A 11 19.51 -6.14 6.45
N LYS A 12 18.66 -6.58 7.39
CA LYS A 12 17.62 -7.62 7.17
C LYS A 12 18.19 -8.93 6.59
N ILE A 13 19.44 -9.25 6.89
CA ILE A 13 20.14 -10.46 6.45
C ILE A 13 20.42 -11.35 7.65
N VAL A 14 19.90 -12.58 7.61
CA VAL A 14 20.18 -13.61 8.61
C VAL A 14 21.25 -14.54 8.06
N MET A 15 22.30 -14.78 8.83
CA MET A 15 23.30 -15.80 8.53
C MET A 15 22.97 -17.11 9.26
N LEU A 16 22.68 -18.15 8.51
CA LEU A 16 22.57 -19.51 9.01
C LEU A 16 23.90 -20.24 8.83
N THR A 17 24.31 -20.96 9.85
CA THR A 17 25.50 -21.82 9.79
C THR A 17 25.09 -23.25 10.12
N SER A 18 25.38 -24.18 9.22
CA SER A 18 25.26 -25.63 9.46
C SER A 18 26.63 -26.25 9.47
N THR A 19 26.88 -27.12 10.45
CA THR A 19 28.14 -27.88 10.55
C THR A 19 27.82 -29.38 10.56
N ALA A 20 28.42 -30.14 9.67
CA ALA A 20 28.34 -31.59 9.63
C ALA A 20 29.72 -32.19 9.98
N THR A 21 29.76 -33.11 10.94
CA THR A 21 30.96 -33.82 11.33
C THR A 21 30.88 -35.27 10.85
N ARG A 22 31.87 -35.71 10.14
CA ARG A 22 31.99 -37.14 9.69
C ARG A 22 32.55 -38.00 10.79
N PRO A 23 32.36 -39.34 10.75
CA PRO A 23 32.90 -40.27 11.73
C PRO A 23 34.45 -40.22 11.87
N ASN A 24 35.16 -39.79 10.81
CA ASN A 24 36.61 -39.59 10.82
C ASN A 24 37.05 -38.23 11.43
N GLY A 25 36.12 -37.47 12.04
CA GLY A 25 36.43 -36.20 12.67
C GLY A 25 36.50 -34.98 11.72
N SER A 26 36.38 -35.20 10.40
CA SER A 26 36.38 -34.09 9.45
C SER A 26 35.06 -33.31 9.48
N ASN A 27 35.14 -31.98 9.45
CA ASN A 27 33.99 -31.10 9.51
C ASN A 27 33.75 -30.44 8.15
N ARG A 28 32.48 -30.31 7.77
CA ARG A 28 32.06 -29.41 6.71
C ARG A 28 31.13 -28.35 7.30
N LYS A 29 31.32 -27.13 6.90
CA LYS A 29 30.56 -25.97 7.36
C LYS A 29 29.96 -25.24 6.17
N VAL A 30 28.65 -25.04 6.20
CA VAL A 30 27.93 -24.26 5.20
C VAL A 30 27.37 -23.01 5.87
N LYS A 31 27.62 -21.85 5.28
CA LYS A 31 27.00 -20.58 5.67
C LYS A 31 26.03 -20.17 4.56
N ALA A 32 24.78 -19.93 4.94
CA ALA A 32 23.76 -19.36 4.05
C ALA A 32 23.35 -17.98 4.57
N TYR A 33 23.30 -17.02 3.70
CA TYR A 33 22.80 -15.68 3.97
C TYR A 33 21.40 -15.57 3.42
N ILE A 34 20.43 -15.35 4.30
CA ILE A 34 19.01 -15.24 3.97
C ILE A 34 18.62 -13.78 4.10
N GLY A 35 18.27 -13.15 2.99
CA GLY A 35 17.73 -11.79 2.96
C GLY A 35 16.21 -11.80 2.89
N ARG A 36 15.57 -10.84 3.56
CA ARG A 36 14.17 -10.52 3.33
C ARG A 36 14.09 -9.52 2.19
N SER A 37 13.26 -9.81 1.19
CA SER A 37 12.93 -8.77 0.22
C SER A 37 12.09 -7.69 0.92
N THR A 38 12.39 -6.43 0.64
CA THR A 38 11.51 -5.34 1.06
C THR A 38 10.21 -5.47 0.29
N TRP A 39 9.09 -5.52 1.01
CA TRP A 39 7.78 -5.46 0.37
C TRP A 39 7.58 -4.10 -0.29
N ALA A 40 7.09 -4.12 -1.52
CA ALA A 40 6.68 -2.92 -2.25
C ALA A 40 5.30 -3.15 -2.85
N PRO A 41 4.41 -2.14 -2.81
CA PRO A 41 3.12 -2.26 -3.47
C PRO A 41 3.28 -2.34 -4.99
N PRO A 42 2.36 -3.01 -5.70
CA PRO A 42 2.38 -3.09 -7.16
C PRO A 42 2.28 -1.73 -7.85
N GLY A 43 1.62 -0.79 -7.21
CA GLY A 43 1.43 0.59 -7.64
C GLY A 43 0.89 1.46 -6.52
N THR A 44 0.79 2.75 -6.78
CA THR A 44 0.18 3.71 -5.84
C THR A 44 -1.29 3.41 -5.64
N VAL A 45 -1.97 3.06 -6.71
CA VAL A 45 -3.31 2.45 -6.71
C VAL A 45 -3.19 1.07 -7.35
N TYR A 46 -3.70 0.03 -6.70
CA TYR A 46 -3.74 -1.32 -7.24
C TYR A 46 -5.18 -1.78 -7.44
N LEU A 47 -5.51 -2.11 -8.69
CA LEU A 47 -6.83 -2.56 -9.15
C LEU A 47 -6.71 -3.95 -9.78
N PRO A 48 -6.80 -5.03 -9.00
CA PRO A 48 -6.79 -6.37 -9.55
C PRO A 48 -8.15 -6.74 -10.15
N GLY A 49 -8.13 -7.59 -11.16
CA GLY A 49 -9.34 -8.13 -11.79
C GLY A 49 -9.34 -8.02 -13.32
N ALA A 50 -10.28 -8.71 -13.94
CA ALA A 50 -10.51 -8.59 -15.38
C ALA A 50 -11.12 -7.23 -15.74
N SER A 51 -10.94 -6.75 -16.96
CA SER A 51 -11.49 -5.46 -17.43
C SER A 51 -13.00 -5.35 -17.26
N THR A 52 -13.72 -6.45 -17.42
CA THR A 52 -15.18 -6.51 -17.19
C THR A 52 -15.59 -6.36 -15.73
N ASN A 53 -14.62 -6.47 -14.83
CA ASN A 53 -14.82 -6.41 -13.37
C ASN A 53 -14.21 -5.13 -12.74
N ILE A 54 -13.86 -4.14 -13.57
CA ILE A 54 -13.37 -2.84 -13.11
C ILE A 54 -14.28 -1.78 -13.74
N SER A 55 -14.72 -0.84 -12.91
CA SER A 55 -15.48 0.34 -13.34
C SER A 55 -14.84 1.56 -12.69
N GLU A 56 -14.14 2.36 -13.45
CA GLU A 56 -13.42 3.50 -12.92
C GLU A 56 -13.98 4.82 -13.42
N GLN A 57 -13.90 5.84 -12.60
CA GLN A 57 -14.29 7.21 -12.90
C GLN A 57 -13.21 8.19 -12.42
N PHE A 58 -12.71 8.98 -13.34
CA PHE A 58 -11.75 10.03 -13.06
C PHE A 58 -12.40 11.39 -13.33
N ASN A 59 -12.93 12.04 -12.28
CA ASN A 59 -13.77 13.22 -12.41
C ASN A 59 -13.01 14.51 -12.05
N GLY A 60 -13.09 15.50 -12.94
CA GLY A 60 -12.37 16.75 -12.82
C GLY A 60 -10.91 16.67 -13.24
N ASN A 61 -10.17 17.78 -13.05
CA ASN A 61 -8.76 17.90 -13.43
C ASN A 61 -7.88 18.26 -12.22
N GLY A 62 -8.41 18.16 -11.03
CA GLY A 62 -7.69 18.50 -9.80
C GLY A 62 -7.12 17.31 -9.04
N PHE A 63 -7.45 16.07 -9.42
CA PHE A 63 -6.91 14.87 -8.78
C PHE A 63 -5.48 14.57 -9.24
N LEU A 64 -4.76 13.80 -8.44
CA LEU A 64 -3.44 13.27 -8.78
C LEU A 64 -3.28 11.84 -8.27
N VAL A 65 -2.80 10.93 -9.14
CA VAL A 65 -2.28 9.63 -8.75
C VAL A 65 -0.81 9.58 -9.12
N SER A 66 0.09 9.52 -8.15
CA SER A 66 1.52 9.59 -8.40
C SER A 66 2.29 8.44 -7.79
N GLY A 67 2.95 7.66 -8.66
CA GLY A 67 3.95 6.65 -8.27
C GLY A 67 5.34 7.22 -8.03
N LYS A 68 5.55 8.53 -8.15
CA LYS A 68 6.81 9.18 -7.77
C LYS A 68 6.91 9.22 -6.26
N ASP A 69 8.05 8.78 -5.73
CA ASP A 69 8.27 8.77 -4.28
C ASP A 69 8.12 10.17 -3.70
N THR A 70 7.35 10.27 -2.65
CA THR A 70 6.99 11.53 -2.01
C THR A 70 7.29 11.42 -0.52
N ASN A 71 8.11 12.33 -0.01
CA ASN A 71 8.33 12.43 1.42
C ASN A 71 7.00 12.77 2.12
N GLN A 72 6.83 12.24 3.30
CA GLN A 72 5.66 12.56 4.12
C GLN A 72 5.54 14.10 4.27
N TRP A 73 4.38 14.66 3.88
CA TRP A 73 4.10 16.11 3.85
C TRP A 73 4.87 16.91 2.79
N GLY A 74 5.67 16.25 1.95
CA GLY A 74 6.47 16.89 0.93
C GLY A 74 5.74 17.10 -0.40
N ALA A 75 6.38 17.83 -1.29
CA ALA A 75 5.94 17.93 -2.67
C ALA A 75 6.07 16.59 -3.38
N VAL A 76 5.20 16.33 -4.36
CA VAL A 76 5.23 15.10 -5.17
C VAL A 76 6.59 14.92 -5.83
N GLY A 77 7.18 13.74 -5.66
CA GLY A 77 8.52 13.43 -6.18
C GLY A 77 9.67 13.94 -5.32
N SER A 78 9.41 14.38 -4.07
CA SER A 78 10.45 14.82 -3.14
C SER A 78 11.20 13.68 -2.46
N GLY A 79 10.72 12.45 -2.55
CA GLY A 79 11.37 11.27 -2.01
C GLY A 79 12.55 10.79 -2.87
N SER A 80 13.34 9.88 -2.34
CA SER A 80 14.56 9.36 -2.98
C SER A 80 14.44 7.95 -3.52
N ALA A 81 13.34 7.24 -3.22
CA ALA A 81 13.13 5.89 -3.74
C ALA A 81 12.74 5.91 -5.22
N SER A 82 13.04 4.82 -5.91
CA SER A 82 12.62 4.65 -7.30
C SER A 82 11.10 4.73 -7.44
N PRO A 83 10.59 5.36 -8.50
CA PRO A 83 9.15 5.45 -8.72
C PRO A 83 8.53 4.07 -8.96
N ILE A 84 7.28 3.92 -8.56
CA ILE A 84 6.44 2.76 -8.88
C ILE A 84 5.35 3.17 -9.88
N LEU A 85 4.49 2.23 -10.30
CA LEU A 85 3.35 2.56 -11.14
C LEU A 85 2.39 3.52 -10.41
N GLY A 86 1.80 4.46 -11.14
CA GLY A 86 0.69 5.27 -10.65
C GLY A 86 -0.53 4.38 -10.39
N ILE A 87 -0.98 3.68 -11.42
CA ILE A 87 -2.05 2.66 -11.31
C ILE A 87 -1.50 1.33 -11.81
N ALA A 88 -1.59 0.31 -10.98
CA ALA A 88 -1.25 -1.07 -11.33
C ALA A 88 -2.52 -1.90 -11.49
N THR A 89 -2.58 -2.73 -12.52
CA THR A 89 -3.64 -3.71 -12.76
C THR A 89 -3.07 -5.12 -12.74
N SER A 90 -3.91 -6.15 -12.70
CA SER A 90 -3.42 -7.54 -12.72
C SER A 90 -3.38 -8.17 -14.11
N VAL A 91 -4.06 -7.57 -15.09
CA VAL A 91 -4.12 -8.08 -16.48
C VAL A 91 -4.07 -6.94 -17.51
N PRO A 92 -3.50 -7.19 -18.72
CA PRO A 92 -3.34 -6.15 -19.75
C PRO A 92 -4.66 -5.51 -20.22
N ALA A 93 -5.74 -6.29 -20.28
CA ALA A 93 -7.06 -5.77 -20.68
C ALA A 93 -7.57 -4.69 -19.71
N SER A 94 -7.32 -4.86 -18.40
CA SER A 94 -7.66 -3.87 -17.38
C SER A 94 -6.79 -2.62 -17.49
N THR A 95 -5.52 -2.75 -17.87
CA THR A 95 -4.66 -1.60 -18.16
C THR A 95 -5.24 -0.76 -19.32
N THR A 96 -5.69 -1.41 -20.37
CA THR A 96 -6.31 -0.75 -21.55
C THR A 96 -7.59 -0.03 -21.13
N GLU A 97 -8.44 -0.68 -20.32
CA GLU A 97 -9.71 -0.10 -19.86
C GLU A 97 -9.47 1.15 -19.01
N VAL A 98 -8.64 1.05 -17.98
CA VAL A 98 -8.27 2.19 -17.11
C VAL A 98 -7.70 3.35 -17.93
N THR A 99 -6.81 3.06 -18.89
CA THR A 99 -6.21 4.09 -19.75
C THR A 99 -7.26 4.76 -20.64
N SER A 100 -8.20 3.98 -21.19
CA SER A 100 -9.28 4.48 -22.02
C SER A 100 -10.22 5.41 -21.24
N THR A 101 -10.65 4.96 -20.07
CA THR A 101 -11.56 5.73 -19.19
C THR A 101 -10.91 7.01 -18.66
N LEU A 102 -9.60 6.98 -18.38
CA LEU A 102 -8.87 8.16 -17.95
C LEU A 102 -8.93 9.28 -19.01
N GLY A 103 -8.83 8.92 -20.27
CA GLY A 103 -8.82 9.85 -21.39
C GLY A 103 -7.54 10.69 -21.48
N SER A 104 -7.13 11.04 -22.69
CA SER A 104 -5.82 11.67 -22.97
C SER A 104 -5.60 13.01 -22.25
N SER A 105 -6.66 13.77 -22.01
CA SER A 105 -6.59 15.05 -21.29
C SER A 105 -6.15 14.93 -19.82
N LYS A 106 -6.24 13.73 -19.24
CA LYS A 106 -5.90 13.46 -17.84
C LYS A 106 -4.64 12.59 -17.65
N TYR A 107 -3.96 12.25 -18.75
CA TYR A 107 -2.75 11.41 -18.66
C TYR A 107 -1.68 11.98 -17.73
N SER A 108 -1.52 13.31 -17.72
CA SER A 108 -0.57 14.00 -16.83
C SER A 108 -0.93 13.92 -15.35
N LEU A 109 -2.15 13.51 -15.02
CA LEU A 109 -2.62 13.36 -13.64
C LEU A 109 -2.31 11.97 -13.05
N VAL A 110 -1.83 11.03 -13.88
CA VAL A 110 -1.41 9.69 -13.45
C VAL A 110 0.05 9.49 -13.81
N THR A 111 0.95 9.73 -12.85
CA THR A 111 2.40 9.77 -13.04
C THR A 111 3.10 8.66 -12.26
N GLY A 112 4.34 8.32 -12.62
CA GLY A 112 5.13 7.30 -11.94
C GLY A 112 6.10 6.59 -12.87
N LEU A 113 6.27 5.29 -12.65
CA LEU A 113 7.11 4.43 -13.48
C LEU A 113 6.49 4.23 -14.86
N GLY A 114 7.33 4.18 -15.88
CA GLY A 114 6.94 3.84 -17.25
C GLY A 114 6.42 5.03 -18.06
N SER A 115 5.41 4.78 -18.88
CA SER A 115 4.83 5.77 -19.79
C SER A 115 3.92 6.77 -19.10
N ASN A 116 3.45 7.75 -19.84
CA ASN A 116 2.40 8.68 -19.43
C ASN A 116 1.10 8.34 -20.20
N PRO A 117 0.01 7.93 -19.52
CA PRO A 117 -0.14 7.80 -18.07
C PRO A 117 0.66 6.61 -17.51
N SER A 118 1.03 6.68 -16.23
CA SER A 118 1.68 5.58 -15.52
C SER A 118 0.67 4.52 -15.10
N VAL A 119 0.17 3.77 -16.07
CA VAL A 119 -0.78 2.66 -15.91
C VAL A 119 -0.20 1.42 -16.59
N ASN A 120 -0.04 0.32 -15.84
CA ASN A 120 0.47 -0.93 -16.41
C ASN A 120 0.08 -2.14 -15.56
N THR A 121 0.27 -3.33 -16.13
CA THR A 121 0.17 -4.58 -15.36
C THR A 121 1.35 -4.73 -14.39
N ALA A 122 1.05 -5.29 -13.22
CA ALA A 122 2.06 -5.65 -12.22
C ALA A 122 1.82 -7.07 -11.70
N THR A 123 2.79 -7.59 -10.93
CA THR A 123 2.65 -8.87 -10.25
C THR A 123 1.42 -8.89 -9.37
N THR A 124 0.64 -9.96 -9.46
CA THR A 124 -0.58 -10.12 -8.68
C THR A 124 -0.27 -10.16 -7.19
N LEU A 125 -0.95 -9.33 -6.43
CA LEU A 125 -0.94 -9.30 -4.98
C LEU A 125 -2.29 -9.81 -4.46
N ASP A 126 -2.27 -10.78 -3.56
CA ASP A 126 -3.48 -11.19 -2.83
C ASP A 126 -3.76 -10.19 -1.71
N VAL A 127 -4.55 -9.18 -2.04
CA VAL A 127 -4.93 -8.11 -1.10
C VAL A 127 -5.82 -8.63 0.02
N ALA A 128 -6.65 -9.66 -0.24
CA ALA A 128 -7.51 -10.24 0.77
C ALA A 128 -6.71 -11.01 1.82
N GLN A 129 -5.70 -11.77 1.39
CA GLN A 129 -4.79 -12.48 2.29
C GLN A 129 -3.93 -11.50 3.08
N LEU A 130 -3.37 -10.47 2.42
CA LEU A 130 -2.60 -9.42 3.11
C LEU A 130 -3.41 -8.75 4.23
N ALA A 131 -4.67 -8.39 3.96
CA ALA A 131 -5.54 -7.81 4.97
C ALA A 131 -5.78 -8.78 6.14
N THR A 132 -6.00 -10.06 5.85
CA THR A 132 -6.21 -11.10 6.87
C THR A 132 -4.96 -11.30 7.72
N ASP A 133 -3.77 -11.33 7.10
CA ASP A 133 -2.49 -11.48 7.82
C ASP A 133 -2.23 -10.28 8.74
N LEU A 134 -2.55 -9.07 8.28
CA LEU A 134 -2.46 -7.86 9.08
C LEU A 134 -3.40 -7.88 10.29
N ILE A 135 -4.66 -8.26 10.11
CA ILE A 135 -5.63 -8.37 11.20
C ILE A 135 -5.19 -9.43 12.23
N ASN A 136 -4.62 -10.54 11.77
CA ASN A 136 -4.19 -11.66 12.61
C ASN A 136 -2.77 -11.50 13.19
N SER A 137 -2.05 -10.43 12.90
CA SER A 137 -0.62 -10.26 13.22
C SER A 137 -0.29 -10.06 14.71
N ASN A 138 -1.17 -10.41 15.66
CA ASN A 138 -1.01 -10.26 17.12
C ASN A 138 -0.69 -8.84 17.60
N VAL A 139 -1.02 -7.84 16.82
CA VAL A 139 -0.90 -6.43 17.20
C VAL A 139 -2.27 -5.89 17.60
N SER A 140 -2.25 -4.81 18.37
CA SER A 140 -3.46 -4.10 18.75
C SER A 140 -4.13 -3.52 17.49
N VAL A 141 -5.16 -4.19 17.00
CA VAL A 141 -6.01 -3.72 15.90
C VAL A 141 -7.12 -2.87 16.49
N LEU A 142 -7.29 -1.66 16.00
CA LEU A 142 -8.44 -0.83 16.33
C LEU A 142 -9.63 -1.23 15.46
N ASN A 143 -10.56 -1.98 16.02
CA ASN A 143 -11.77 -2.39 15.32
C ASN A 143 -12.85 -1.31 15.45
N LEU A 144 -13.37 -0.87 14.32
CA LEU A 144 -14.46 0.09 14.19
C LEU A 144 -15.63 -0.56 13.45
N GLN A 145 -16.85 -0.12 13.73
CA GLN A 145 -18.03 -0.56 13.00
C GLN A 145 -18.18 0.22 11.69
N ALA A 146 -19.00 -0.32 10.78
CA ALA A 146 -19.44 0.42 9.60
C ALA A 146 -20.19 1.69 10.03
N ASP A 147 -19.76 2.86 9.54
CA ASP A 147 -20.41 4.13 9.87
C ASP A 147 -19.95 5.28 8.95
N ASP A 148 -20.66 6.39 9.08
CA ASP A 148 -20.30 7.70 8.55
C ASP A 148 -19.47 8.46 9.60
N TYR A 149 -18.16 8.55 9.38
CA TYR A 149 -17.24 9.21 10.28
C TYR A 149 -17.04 10.68 9.88
N SER A 150 -17.52 11.62 10.68
CA SER A 150 -17.36 13.07 10.42
C SER A 150 -16.23 13.71 11.21
N THR A 151 -15.86 13.13 12.35
CA THR A 151 -14.78 13.59 13.23
C THR A 151 -14.05 12.35 13.76
N LEU A 152 -13.05 11.88 13.04
CA LEU A 152 -12.40 10.62 13.42
C LEU A 152 -10.97 10.88 13.84
N ASP A 153 -10.72 10.70 15.13
CA ASP A 153 -9.38 10.43 15.64
C ASP A 153 -9.14 8.92 15.62
N PHE A 154 -8.31 8.48 14.69
CA PHE A 154 -7.92 7.06 14.61
C PHE A 154 -6.96 6.66 15.75
N GLY A 155 -6.62 7.57 16.66
CA GLY A 155 -5.68 7.34 17.76
C GLY A 155 -4.29 6.94 17.27
N THR A 156 -3.91 7.42 16.09
CA THR A 156 -2.67 7.09 15.39
C THR A 156 -1.76 8.31 15.28
N SER A 157 -0.47 8.08 15.10
CA SER A 157 0.51 9.12 14.78
C SER A 157 1.65 8.52 13.96
N ALA A 158 2.51 9.35 13.38
CA ALA A 158 3.69 8.89 12.66
C ALA A 158 4.63 8.02 13.53
N THR A 159 4.69 8.30 14.83
CA THR A 159 5.48 7.53 15.80
C THR A 159 4.72 6.34 16.41
N ASN A 160 3.39 6.34 16.28
CA ASN A 160 2.53 5.26 16.76
C ASN A 160 1.49 4.86 15.69
N PRO A 161 1.94 4.32 14.54
CA PRO A 161 1.04 3.82 13.52
C PRO A 161 0.25 2.62 14.05
N LYS A 162 -1.00 2.46 13.59
CA LYS A 162 -1.89 1.37 13.97
C LYS A 162 -2.46 0.66 12.75
N ILE A 163 -2.99 -0.53 12.98
CA ILE A 163 -3.93 -1.17 12.06
C ILE A 163 -5.32 -0.74 12.51
N VAL A 164 -6.03 -0.03 11.65
CA VAL A 164 -7.42 0.37 11.84
C VAL A 164 -8.28 -0.50 10.93
N HIS A 165 -9.19 -1.26 11.49
CA HIS A 165 -10.04 -2.19 10.77
C HIS A 165 -11.50 -1.75 10.91
N ILE A 166 -12.13 -1.34 9.82
CA ILE A 166 -13.54 -0.97 9.75
C ILE A 166 -14.34 -2.16 9.21
N GLN A 167 -15.26 -2.66 10.03
CA GLN A 167 -16.04 -3.86 9.75
C GLN A 167 -17.31 -3.52 8.95
N GLY A 168 -17.14 -3.21 7.66
CA GLY A 168 -18.21 -2.91 6.72
C GLY A 168 -17.98 -1.63 5.94
N ASP A 169 -19.04 -1.03 5.41
CA ASP A 169 -18.97 0.19 4.62
C ASP A 169 -18.59 1.40 5.49
N SER A 170 -17.80 2.30 4.94
CA SER A 170 -17.37 3.50 5.65
C SER A 170 -17.41 4.73 4.75
N HIS A 171 -18.00 5.80 5.27
CA HIS A 171 -17.94 7.13 4.67
C HIS A 171 -17.22 8.09 5.62
N VAL A 172 -16.01 8.48 5.26
CA VAL A 172 -15.22 9.43 6.05
C VAL A 172 -15.42 10.84 5.48
N LYS A 173 -16.24 11.62 6.17
CA LYS A 173 -16.61 13.00 5.81
C LYS A 173 -15.78 13.99 6.63
N CYS A 174 -14.87 14.72 6.01
CA CYS A 174 -13.98 15.64 6.72
C CYS A 174 -13.93 17.00 6.04
N GLY A 175 -13.83 18.06 6.84
CA GLY A 175 -13.38 19.36 6.35
C GLY A 175 -14.38 20.22 5.62
N SER A 176 -15.64 20.23 6.04
CA SER A 176 -16.53 21.34 5.72
C SER A 176 -16.76 22.20 6.97
N GLY A 177 -16.39 23.47 6.90
CA GLY A 177 -16.55 24.40 8.03
C GLY A 177 -15.58 24.10 9.18
N ASN A 178 -16.10 23.94 10.40
CA ASN A 178 -15.31 23.71 11.62
C ASN A 178 -14.97 22.22 11.88
N HIS A 179 -15.12 21.34 10.91
CA HIS A 179 -14.83 19.92 11.11
C HIS A 179 -13.33 19.63 11.01
N PRO A 180 -12.77 18.91 11.98
CA PRO A 180 -11.36 18.56 11.94
C PRO A 180 -11.05 17.63 10.77
N THR A 181 -9.82 17.71 10.28
CA THR A 181 -9.27 16.78 9.29
C THR A 181 -9.16 15.41 9.92
N ALA A 182 -9.71 14.36 9.26
CA ALA A 182 -9.42 13.00 9.68
C ALA A 182 -8.03 12.61 9.21
N VAL A 183 -7.14 12.31 10.13
CA VAL A 183 -5.75 11.92 9.86
C VAL A 183 -5.48 10.57 10.48
N GLY A 184 -4.93 9.66 9.68
CA GLY A 184 -4.50 8.35 10.14
C GLY A 184 -3.10 7.97 9.65
N TYR A 185 -2.45 7.10 10.42
CA TYR A 185 -1.11 6.60 10.14
C TYR A 185 -1.07 5.09 10.34
N GLY A 186 -0.55 4.38 9.37
CA GLY A 186 -0.41 2.93 9.44
C GLY A 186 -1.21 2.21 8.37
N VAL A 187 -2.02 1.24 8.76
CA VAL A 187 -2.88 0.48 7.82
C VAL A 187 -4.35 0.76 8.12
N LEU A 188 -5.09 1.18 7.11
CA LEU A 188 -6.55 1.24 7.13
C LEU A 188 -7.10 0.06 6.33
N ILE A 189 -7.86 -0.81 6.97
CA ILE A 189 -8.56 -1.93 6.33
C ILE A 189 -10.05 -1.66 6.42
N VAL A 190 -10.74 -1.66 5.29
CA VAL A 190 -12.20 -1.49 5.20
C VAL A 190 -12.79 -2.75 4.58
N ASP A 191 -13.60 -3.50 5.34
CA ASP A 191 -14.23 -4.74 4.85
C ASP A 191 -15.29 -4.50 3.79
N GLY A 192 -15.96 -3.35 3.85
CA GLY A 192 -16.93 -2.90 2.87
C GLY A 192 -16.37 -1.86 1.91
N ASN A 193 -17.25 -0.99 1.44
CA ASN A 193 -16.93 0.12 0.54
C ASN A 193 -16.32 1.29 1.31
N LEU A 194 -15.40 1.99 0.68
CA LEU A 194 -14.80 3.20 1.24
C LEU A 194 -15.22 4.42 0.41
N THR A 195 -15.82 5.40 1.08
CA THR A 195 -16.02 6.74 0.53
C THR A 195 -15.32 7.76 1.39
N THR A 196 -14.51 8.63 0.79
CA THR A 196 -13.90 9.77 1.49
C THR A 196 -14.32 11.06 0.84
N THR A 197 -14.60 12.07 1.65
CA THR A 197 -14.94 13.42 1.20
C THR A 197 -14.25 14.48 2.07
N GLY A 198 -13.87 15.60 1.47
CA GLY A 198 -13.23 16.70 2.19
C GLY A 198 -11.76 16.43 2.51
N LEU A 199 -11.32 16.76 3.72
CA LEU A 199 -9.91 16.75 4.14
C LEU A 199 -9.49 15.41 4.78
N PHE A 200 -9.86 14.29 4.21
CA PHE A 200 -9.34 12.98 4.64
C PHE A 200 -7.85 12.85 4.34
N ARG A 201 -7.11 12.29 5.27
CA ARG A 201 -5.70 12.01 5.08
C ARG A 201 -5.30 10.69 5.71
N TRP A 202 -4.54 9.90 4.98
CA TRP A 202 -3.95 8.66 5.45
C TRP A 202 -2.50 8.53 5.03
N ASP A 203 -1.61 8.26 5.99
CA ASP A 203 -0.19 8.02 5.75
C ASP A 203 0.12 6.53 5.97
N GLY A 204 0.28 5.77 4.89
CA GLY A 204 0.53 4.34 4.93
C GLY A 204 -0.22 3.55 3.88
N ILE A 205 -0.85 2.46 4.28
CA ILE A 205 -1.54 1.54 3.38
C ILE A 205 -3.04 1.61 3.63
N VAL A 206 -3.82 1.82 2.57
CA VAL A 206 -5.28 1.70 2.60
C VAL A 206 -5.67 0.45 1.83
N ILE A 207 -6.40 -0.45 2.47
CA ILE A 207 -6.91 -1.70 1.89
C ILE A 207 -8.42 -1.67 1.90
N VAL A 208 -9.06 -1.84 0.74
CA VAL A 208 -10.51 -1.92 0.60
C VAL A 208 -10.90 -3.31 0.11
N ARG A 209 -11.69 -4.00 0.91
CA ARG A 209 -12.19 -5.36 0.63
C ARG A 209 -13.59 -5.40 0.03
N GLY A 210 -14.27 -4.25 -0.01
CA GLY A 210 -15.56 -4.07 -0.68
C GLY A 210 -15.44 -4.02 -2.20
N THR A 211 -16.52 -3.57 -2.82
CA THR A 211 -16.62 -3.46 -4.28
C THR A 211 -16.62 -2.03 -4.79
N SER A 212 -16.45 -1.04 -3.89
CA SER A 212 -16.39 0.37 -4.28
C SER A 212 -15.38 1.16 -3.44
N VAL A 213 -14.62 1.99 -4.12
CA VAL A 213 -13.73 2.99 -3.52
C VAL A 213 -14.02 4.34 -4.17
N SER A 214 -14.38 5.31 -3.37
CA SER A 214 -14.59 6.69 -3.82
C SER A 214 -13.73 7.65 -3.00
N ILE A 215 -12.73 8.23 -3.64
CA ILE A 215 -11.86 9.23 -3.04
C ILE A 215 -12.20 10.57 -3.67
N SER A 216 -12.84 11.45 -2.92
CA SER A 216 -13.21 12.78 -3.42
C SER A 216 -12.77 13.87 -2.47
N GLY A 217 -12.24 14.93 -3.03
CA GLY A 217 -11.85 16.13 -2.32
C GLY A 217 -12.67 17.33 -2.77
N GLY A 218 -13.00 18.24 -1.87
CA GLY A 218 -13.70 19.48 -2.17
C GLY A 218 -13.07 20.65 -1.44
N GLY A 219 -13.13 21.85 -2.04
CA GLY A 219 -12.59 23.07 -1.46
C GLY A 219 -11.07 23.20 -1.57
N SER A 220 -10.44 23.89 -0.63
CA SER A 220 -9.01 24.18 -0.61
C SER A 220 -8.12 23.04 -0.14
N GLY A 221 -8.70 21.88 0.22
CA GLY A 221 -7.95 20.68 0.59
C GLY A 221 -8.69 19.44 0.16
N GLY A 222 -7.98 18.48 -0.42
CA GLY A 222 -8.55 17.24 -0.92
C GLY A 222 -8.27 16.06 -0.02
N SER A 223 -8.99 14.97 -0.24
CA SER A 223 -8.63 13.68 0.33
C SER A 223 -7.25 13.27 -0.17
N THR A 224 -6.35 12.91 0.75
CA THR A 224 -4.97 12.55 0.39
C THR A 224 -4.55 11.24 1.06
N ILE A 225 -3.99 10.33 0.26
CA ILE A 225 -3.32 9.13 0.73
C ILE A 225 -1.83 9.26 0.38
N TRP A 226 -0.96 9.27 1.39
CA TRP A 226 0.49 9.11 1.23
C TRP A 226 0.87 7.66 1.49
N GLY A 227 1.15 6.91 0.42
CA GLY A 227 1.48 5.50 0.50
C GLY A 227 0.86 4.71 -0.64
N THR A 228 -0.11 3.87 -0.37
CA THR A 228 -0.77 3.07 -1.40
C THR A 228 -2.23 2.77 -1.06
N LEU A 229 -3.05 2.68 -2.11
CA LEU A 229 -4.44 2.22 -2.07
C LEU A 229 -4.54 0.87 -2.77
N LEU A 230 -4.93 -0.16 -2.04
CA LEU A 230 -5.02 -1.53 -2.52
C LEU A 230 -6.49 -1.97 -2.52
N ALA A 231 -7.05 -2.24 -3.67
CA ALA A 231 -8.37 -2.83 -3.80
C ALA A 231 -8.27 -4.35 -3.81
N LYS A 232 -9.21 -5.03 -3.15
CA LYS A 232 -9.35 -6.48 -3.25
C LYS A 232 -9.81 -6.87 -4.66
N GLN A 233 -9.32 -7.99 -5.18
CA GLN A 233 -9.85 -8.55 -6.41
C GLN A 233 -11.34 -8.86 -6.26
N PRO A 234 -12.21 -8.31 -7.14
CA PRO A 234 -13.63 -8.62 -7.10
C PRO A 234 -13.86 -10.10 -7.45
N ALA A 235 -14.97 -10.66 -6.96
CA ALA A 235 -15.42 -11.96 -7.45
C ALA A 235 -15.76 -11.87 -8.94
N SER A 236 -15.75 -13.01 -9.65
CA SER A 236 -16.01 -13.04 -11.09
C SER A 236 -17.36 -12.46 -11.52
N SER A 237 -18.33 -12.42 -10.60
CA SER A 237 -19.67 -11.86 -10.81
C SER A 237 -19.81 -10.41 -10.30
N SER A 238 -18.76 -9.79 -9.81
CA SER A 238 -18.79 -8.45 -9.20
C SER A 238 -17.81 -7.52 -9.89
N SER A 239 -18.09 -6.22 -9.88
CA SER A 239 -17.15 -5.19 -10.35
C SER A 239 -16.59 -4.39 -9.21
N MET A 240 -15.31 -4.01 -9.30
CA MET A 240 -14.71 -3.01 -8.43
C MET A 240 -14.94 -1.63 -9.04
N ALA A 241 -15.65 -0.78 -8.33
CA ALA A 241 -15.82 0.62 -8.71
C ALA A 241 -14.74 1.48 -8.06
N LEU A 242 -13.98 2.21 -8.85
CA LEU A 242 -13.04 3.22 -8.38
C LEU A 242 -13.47 4.60 -8.85
N THR A 243 -13.64 5.54 -7.95
CA THR A 243 -13.84 6.96 -8.27
C THR A 243 -12.73 7.78 -7.63
N ILE A 244 -12.02 8.57 -8.42
CA ILE A 244 -11.08 9.59 -7.94
C ILE A 244 -11.54 10.93 -8.51
N ALA A 245 -11.84 11.89 -7.64
CA ALA A 245 -12.50 13.12 -8.04
C ALA A 245 -12.03 14.35 -7.25
N GLY A 246 -12.29 15.54 -7.81
CA GLY A 246 -11.99 16.80 -7.17
C GLY A 246 -10.50 17.06 -7.02
N SER A 247 -10.07 17.49 -5.83
CA SER A 247 -8.66 17.76 -5.49
C SER A 247 -8.00 16.61 -4.71
N SER A 248 -8.44 15.37 -4.95
CA SER A 248 -7.94 14.18 -4.26
C SER A 248 -6.56 13.77 -4.76
N ASN A 249 -5.71 13.31 -3.84
CA ASN A 249 -4.38 12.84 -4.17
C ASN A 249 -4.13 11.44 -3.61
N VAL A 250 -3.59 10.55 -4.43
CA VAL A 250 -3.00 9.28 -3.98
C VAL A 250 -1.55 9.30 -4.44
N THR A 251 -0.61 9.42 -3.51
CA THR A 251 0.81 9.58 -3.82
C THR A 251 1.64 8.52 -3.13
N TYR A 252 2.50 7.86 -3.87
CA TYR A 252 3.43 6.90 -3.31
C TYR A 252 4.37 7.58 -2.31
N SER A 253 4.53 6.97 -1.14
CA SER A 253 5.52 7.35 -0.14
C SER A 253 6.22 6.11 0.40
N SER A 254 7.48 5.93 0.00
CA SER A 254 8.31 4.84 0.50
C SER A 254 8.52 4.93 2.00
N GLN A 255 8.58 6.13 2.55
CA GLN A 255 8.71 6.40 3.98
C GLN A 255 7.48 5.91 4.76
N ALA A 256 6.26 6.25 4.29
CA ALA A 256 5.02 5.81 4.91
C ALA A 256 4.87 4.28 4.85
N ILE A 257 5.18 3.67 3.69
CA ILE A 257 5.18 2.22 3.51
C ILE A 257 6.21 1.55 4.44
N LYS A 258 7.43 2.10 4.52
CA LYS A 258 8.49 1.57 5.38
C LYS A 258 8.09 1.58 6.86
N THR A 259 7.46 2.64 7.34
CA THR A 259 6.94 2.72 8.72
C THR A 259 5.99 1.56 9.04
N VAL A 260 5.11 1.22 8.10
CA VAL A 260 4.16 0.12 8.23
C VAL A 260 4.87 -1.24 8.18
N THR A 261 5.72 -1.46 7.18
CA THR A 261 6.40 -2.75 6.97
C THR A 261 7.42 -3.07 8.06
N ASP A 262 8.07 -2.07 8.62
CA ASP A 262 9.01 -2.24 9.73
C ASP A 262 8.27 -2.56 11.04
N LYS A 263 7.07 -2.01 11.23
CA LYS A 263 6.27 -2.29 12.44
C LYS A 263 5.63 -3.67 12.42
N TRP A 264 5.20 -4.16 11.26
CA TRP A 264 4.53 -5.47 11.11
C TRP A 264 5.22 -6.35 10.05
N PRO A 265 6.50 -6.67 10.22
CA PRO A 265 7.28 -7.35 9.18
C PRO A 265 6.75 -8.75 8.84
N SER A 266 6.07 -9.43 9.77
CA SER A 266 5.50 -10.76 9.55
C SER A 266 4.36 -10.75 8.54
N ALA A 267 3.53 -9.72 8.53
CA ALA A 267 2.42 -9.59 7.59
C ALA A 267 2.89 -9.24 6.17
N PHE A 268 4.06 -8.64 6.05
CA PHE A 268 4.66 -8.25 4.76
C PHE A 268 5.83 -9.16 4.34
N SER A 269 5.99 -10.30 4.99
CA SER A 269 7.07 -11.24 4.66
C SER A 269 6.80 -11.93 3.32
N THR A 270 7.21 -11.27 2.25
CA THR A 270 7.39 -11.95 0.97
C THR A 270 8.70 -12.72 1.04
N ASN A 271 8.61 -14.02 0.83
CA ASN A 271 9.68 -15.01 0.62
C ASN A 271 11.10 -14.60 1.04
N SER A 272 11.54 -15.11 2.20
CA SER A 272 12.96 -15.15 2.51
C SER A 272 13.68 -15.93 1.40
N ARG A 273 14.71 -15.34 0.82
CA ARG A 273 15.52 -16.01 -0.22
C ARG A 273 16.96 -16.13 0.23
N ILE A 274 17.59 -17.23 -0.16
CA ILE A 274 19.04 -17.34 -0.03
C ILE A 274 19.67 -16.36 -1.02
N ILE A 275 20.37 -15.35 -0.49
CA ILE A 275 21.06 -14.32 -1.30
C ILE A 275 22.49 -14.69 -1.57
N ALA A 276 23.12 -15.51 -0.71
CA ALA A 276 24.43 -16.07 -0.90
C ALA A 276 24.59 -17.33 -0.05
N TRP A 277 25.42 -18.25 -0.47
CA TRP A 277 25.88 -19.37 0.34
C TRP A 277 27.36 -19.62 0.09
N ASN A 278 28.05 -20.16 1.10
CA ASN A 278 29.46 -20.49 1.01
C ASN A 278 29.73 -21.79 1.78
N GLU A 279 30.44 -22.71 1.16
CA GLU A 279 30.93 -23.92 1.77
C GLU A 279 32.38 -23.71 2.20
N MET A 280 32.67 -23.96 3.47
CA MET A 280 34.01 -23.91 4.02
C MET A 280 34.44 -25.32 4.37
N MET A 281 35.58 -25.73 3.81
CA MET A 281 36.24 -26.99 4.11
C MET A 281 37.20 -26.85 5.29
#